data_85557705217611ff727d96b0876e5d7e
#
_entry.id   85557705217611ff727d96b0876e5d7e
#
_cell.length_a   1.000
_cell.length_b   1.000
_cell.length_c   1.000
_cell.angle_alpha   90.00
_cell.angle_beta   90.00
_cell.angle_gamma   90.00
#
_symmetry.space_group_name_H-M   'P 1'
#
loop_
_entity.id
_entity.type
_entity.pdbx_description
1 polymer ?
#
loop_
_entity_poly.entity_id
_entity_poly.type
_entity_poly.pdbx_seq_one_letter_code
_entity_poly.pdbx_strand_id
1 'polypeptide(L)'
;MITVTAKTVDEAVTKALIELETTSDKLEYEVVDKGSTGFLGIGAKPAIIRAKKKESIEDKAMDFLSQIFEAMNMQVNITAAYNQEEQELSLNLEGEDMGILIGKRGQTLDSLQYLVSLIVNKGTEGYLRVKLDTENYRERRKETLETLAKNIAYKVKRTKRPVSLEPMNPYERRIIHAALQNDKYVTTRSEGEEPFRHVVIALKKEAASGDRKGRYDRNKGGTF
;
A
#
# COMPACT_ATOMS: atom_id res chain seq x y z
N MET A 1 10.79 24.53 13.87
CA MET A 1 10.29 25.93 13.86
C MET A 1 11.39 26.83 14.40
N ILE A 2 11.78 27.88 13.66
CA ILE A 2 12.79 28.87 14.04
C ILE A 2 12.15 30.25 14.22
N THR A 3 12.75 31.12 15.02
CA THR A 3 12.34 32.53 15.15
C THR A 3 13.41 33.38 14.51
N VAL A 4 13.04 34.14 13.49
CA VAL A 4 13.97 34.97 12.73
C VAL A 4 13.61 36.44 12.95
N THR A 5 14.65 37.27 13.21
CA THR A 5 14.53 38.71 13.42
C THR A 5 15.31 39.45 12.32
N ALA A 6 14.69 40.45 11.70
CA ALA A 6 15.32 41.32 10.70
C ALA A 6 14.72 42.71 10.70
N LYS A 7 15.21 43.62 9.82
CA LYS A 7 14.69 44.97 9.72
C LYS A 7 13.28 45.04 9.16
N THR A 8 12.98 44.12 8.22
CA THR A 8 11.66 43.98 7.57
C THR A 8 11.22 42.52 7.57
N VAL A 9 9.91 42.28 7.36
CA VAL A 9 9.37 40.93 7.22
C VAL A 9 10.01 40.19 6.04
N ASP A 10 10.23 40.89 4.92
CA ASP A 10 10.83 40.27 3.72
C ASP A 10 12.30 39.85 3.96
N GLU A 11 13.06 40.64 4.67
CA GLU A 11 14.42 40.24 5.11
C GLU A 11 14.37 39.05 6.07
N ALA A 12 13.39 39.01 6.97
CA ALA A 12 13.22 37.90 7.90
C ALA A 12 12.84 36.60 7.16
N VAL A 13 11.96 36.66 6.16
CA VAL A 13 11.60 35.53 5.29
C VAL A 13 12.84 35.07 4.52
N THR A 14 13.59 35.98 3.90
CA THR A 14 14.82 35.63 3.17
C THR A 14 15.84 34.90 4.05
N LYS A 15 16.04 35.37 5.28
CA LYS A 15 16.91 34.70 6.27
C LYS A 15 16.38 33.32 6.65
N ALA A 16 15.06 33.20 6.86
CA ALA A 16 14.44 31.93 7.19
C ALA A 16 14.60 30.90 6.06
N LEU A 17 14.50 31.33 4.79
CA LEU A 17 14.74 30.46 3.63
C LEU A 17 16.16 29.91 3.60
N ILE A 18 17.15 30.73 3.91
CA ILE A 18 18.55 30.33 3.97
C ILE A 18 18.81 29.41 5.17
N GLU A 19 18.30 29.76 6.36
CA GLU A 19 18.53 28.99 7.58
C GLU A 19 17.84 27.63 7.58
N LEU A 20 16.65 27.52 6.93
CA LEU A 20 15.90 26.29 6.79
C LEU A 20 16.25 25.51 5.50
N GLU A 21 17.17 26.00 4.69
CA GLU A 21 17.57 25.42 3.39
C GLU A 21 16.33 25.04 2.56
N THR A 22 15.41 25.99 2.37
CA THR A 22 14.13 25.74 1.71
C THR A 22 13.78 26.85 0.72
N THR A 23 12.75 26.62 -0.08
CA THR A 23 12.22 27.58 -1.07
C THR A 23 10.95 28.23 -0.56
N SER A 24 10.56 29.36 -1.15
CA SER A 24 9.40 30.14 -0.69
C SER A 24 8.06 29.39 -0.74
N ASP A 25 7.91 28.46 -1.66
CA ASP A 25 6.74 27.58 -1.80
C ASP A 25 6.66 26.52 -0.68
N LYS A 26 7.81 26.18 -0.07
CA LYS A 26 7.93 25.22 1.01
C LYS A 26 8.17 25.86 2.39
N LEU A 27 8.04 27.18 2.50
CA LEU A 27 8.13 27.87 3.76
C LEU A 27 6.73 28.20 4.28
N GLU A 28 6.48 27.83 5.53
CA GLU A 28 5.33 28.30 6.31
C GLU A 28 5.83 29.24 7.40
N TYR A 29 5.29 30.45 7.44
CA TYR A 29 5.71 31.43 8.47
C TYR A 29 4.52 32.21 9.01
N GLU A 30 4.67 32.65 10.27
CA GLU A 30 3.76 33.52 10.99
C GLU A 30 4.50 34.78 11.37
N VAL A 31 3.91 35.97 11.09
CA VAL A 31 4.46 37.23 11.48
C VAL A 31 4.07 37.54 12.94
N VAL A 32 5.05 37.48 13.85
CA VAL A 32 4.85 37.76 15.26
C VAL A 32 4.86 39.27 15.52
N ASP A 33 5.80 40.02 14.90
CA ASP A 33 5.86 41.47 14.92
C ASP A 33 6.31 41.98 13.54
N LYS A 34 5.57 42.93 12.98
CA LYS A 34 5.91 43.55 11.69
C LYS A 34 7.10 44.47 11.73
N GLY A 35 7.50 44.87 12.92
CA GLY A 35 8.51 45.91 13.11
C GLY A 35 8.03 47.30 12.71
N SER A 36 8.88 48.28 12.88
CA SER A 36 8.65 49.64 12.40
C SER A 36 9.98 50.33 12.05
N THR A 37 9.99 51.13 11.00
CA THR A 37 11.20 51.85 10.55
C THR A 37 11.57 53.01 11.42
N GLY A 38 10.71 53.43 12.38
CA GLY A 38 10.91 54.61 13.20
C GLY A 38 10.88 55.90 12.40
N PHE A 39 10.92 57.04 13.09
CA PHE A 39 11.08 58.35 12.45
C PHE A 39 12.58 58.75 12.51
N LEU A 40 13.23 58.95 11.36
CA LEU A 40 14.67 59.21 11.21
C LEU A 40 15.57 58.18 11.94
N GLY A 41 15.14 56.89 12.00
CA GLY A 41 15.91 55.83 12.65
C GLY A 41 15.75 55.73 14.18
N ILE A 42 15.02 56.68 14.80
CA ILE A 42 14.74 56.65 16.23
C ILE A 42 13.46 55.87 16.49
N GLY A 43 13.54 54.80 17.34
CA GLY A 43 12.40 53.97 17.70
C GLY A 43 12.11 52.86 16.70
N ALA A 44 13.04 52.49 15.80
CA ALA A 44 12.91 51.37 14.93
C ALA A 44 12.76 50.08 15.75
N LYS A 45 11.77 49.26 15.42
CA LYS A 45 11.57 47.90 15.96
C LYS A 45 11.82 46.88 14.87
N PRO A 46 12.57 45.80 15.15
CA PRO A 46 12.78 44.75 14.17
C PRO A 46 11.48 43.96 13.91
N ALA A 47 11.34 43.45 12.70
CA ALA A 47 10.33 42.47 12.39
C ALA A 47 10.73 41.08 12.91
N ILE A 48 9.77 40.32 13.43
CA ILE A 48 9.96 39.01 13.99
C ILE A 48 8.99 38.07 13.31
N ILE A 49 9.50 36.99 12.74
CA ILE A 49 8.69 35.89 12.19
C ILE A 49 9.03 34.56 12.86
N ARG A 50 8.05 33.67 12.94
CA ARG A 50 8.26 32.27 13.22
C ARG A 50 8.12 31.52 11.92
N ALA A 51 9.12 30.75 11.56
CA ALA A 51 9.15 30.03 10.30
C ALA A 51 9.42 28.52 10.52
N LYS A 52 8.81 27.70 9.71
CA LYS A 52 9.10 26.26 9.62
C LYS A 52 9.05 25.84 8.16
N LYS A 53 9.78 24.77 7.84
CA LYS A 53 9.65 24.10 6.53
C LYS A 53 8.28 23.42 6.50
N LYS A 54 7.55 23.62 5.42
CA LYS A 54 6.32 22.89 5.17
C LYS A 54 6.69 21.44 4.90
N GLU A 55 6.15 20.54 5.70
CA GLU A 55 6.36 19.11 5.52
C GLU A 55 5.76 18.67 4.19
N SER A 56 6.56 17.97 3.38
CA SER A 56 6.07 17.34 2.17
C SER A 56 5.19 16.11 2.53
N ILE A 57 4.48 15.59 1.54
CA ILE A 57 3.67 14.38 1.72
C ILE A 57 4.59 13.19 2.02
N GLU A 58 5.73 13.15 1.33
CA GLU A 58 6.77 12.14 1.53
C GLU A 58 7.35 12.22 2.94
N ASP A 59 7.70 13.43 3.42
CA ASP A 59 8.25 13.63 4.77
C ASP A 59 7.28 13.11 5.83
N LYS A 60 5.99 13.45 5.73
CA LYS A 60 4.94 12.95 6.66
C LYS A 60 4.84 11.44 6.70
N ALA A 61 4.90 10.81 5.52
CA ALA A 61 4.82 9.35 5.41
C ALA A 61 6.06 8.68 5.99
N MET A 62 7.25 9.20 5.67
CA MET A 62 8.53 8.68 6.14
C MET A 62 8.68 8.84 7.66
N ASP A 63 8.36 10.01 8.20
CA ASP A 63 8.43 10.26 9.65
C ASP A 63 7.50 9.32 10.42
N PHE A 64 6.28 9.13 9.93
CA PHE A 64 5.33 8.21 10.55
C PHE A 64 5.84 6.77 10.55
N LEU A 65 6.32 6.28 9.41
CA LEU A 65 6.86 4.92 9.30
C LEU A 65 8.14 4.75 10.13
N SER A 66 9.04 5.74 10.14
CA SER A 66 10.27 5.71 10.93
C SER A 66 9.99 5.58 12.42
N GLN A 67 9.00 6.31 12.94
CA GLN A 67 8.58 6.18 14.36
C GLN A 67 8.04 4.78 14.68
N ILE A 68 7.29 4.16 13.76
CA ILE A 68 6.81 2.78 13.94
C ILE A 68 7.99 1.81 13.95
N PHE A 69 8.91 1.90 13.00
CA PHE A 69 10.04 0.99 12.89
C PHE A 69 11.02 1.14 14.06
N GLU A 70 11.24 2.37 14.53
CA GLU A 70 12.00 2.63 15.75
C GLU A 70 11.36 1.97 16.97
N ALA A 71 10.05 2.11 17.15
CA ALA A 71 9.32 1.44 18.23
C ALA A 71 9.36 -0.09 18.14
N MET A 72 9.50 -0.63 16.92
CA MET A 72 9.67 -2.07 16.69
C MET A 72 11.13 -2.52 16.78
N ASN A 73 12.09 -1.62 17.02
CA ASN A 73 13.54 -1.85 16.98
C ASN A 73 14.02 -2.43 15.64
N MET A 74 13.44 -1.99 14.54
CA MET A 74 13.77 -2.41 13.18
C MET A 74 14.53 -1.30 12.44
N GLN A 75 15.60 -1.68 11.73
CA GLN A 75 16.31 -0.81 10.81
C GLN A 75 15.74 -1.00 9.41
N VAL A 76 14.99 -0.01 8.94
CA VAL A 76 14.32 -0.05 7.64
C VAL A 76 14.68 1.20 6.84
N ASN A 77 15.18 1.01 5.63
CA ASN A 77 15.37 2.08 4.68
C ASN A 77 14.06 2.34 3.95
N ILE A 78 13.60 3.61 3.97
CA ILE A 78 12.33 4.02 3.36
C ILE A 78 12.64 4.90 2.17
N THR A 79 12.19 4.49 1.00
CA THR A 79 12.22 5.32 -0.21
C THR A 79 10.81 5.77 -0.54
N ALA A 80 10.62 7.08 -0.74
CA ALA A 80 9.33 7.69 -1.06
C ALA A 80 9.42 8.43 -2.39
N ALA A 81 8.40 8.29 -3.23
CA ALA A 81 8.24 9.02 -4.49
C ALA A 81 6.78 9.42 -4.68
N TYR A 82 6.53 10.72 -4.79
CA TYR A 82 5.21 11.28 -5.06
C TYR A 82 5.05 11.64 -6.54
N ASN A 83 4.06 11.05 -7.18
CA ASN A 83 3.63 11.41 -8.52
C ASN A 83 2.39 12.32 -8.44
N GLN A 84 2.59 13.60 -8.78
CA GLN A 84 1.55 14.60 -8.71
C GLN A 84 0.46 14.41 -9.78
N GLU A 85 0.80 13.89 -10.95
CA GLU A 85 -0.16 13.67 -12.06
C GLU A 85 -1.13 12.55 -11.71
N GLU A 86 -0.64 11.46 -11.13
CA GLU A 86 -1.44 10.32 -10.73
C GLU A 86 -2.03 10.44 -9.32
N GLN A 87 -1.67 11.48 -8.58
CA GLN A 87 -2.01 11.65 -7.16
C GLN A 87 -1.66 10.37 -6.35
N GLU A 88 -0.42 9.88 -6.55
CA GLU A 88 0.04 8.63 -5.98
C GLU A 88 1.36 8.79 -5.24
N LEU A 89 1.39 8.34 -3.97
CA LEU A 89 2.59 8.21 -3.16
C LEU A 89 3.03 6.74 -3.15
N SER A 90 4.18 6.45 -3.74
CA SER A 90 4.81 5.14 -3.73
C SER A 90 5.90 5.10 -2.66
N LEU A 91 5.83 4.11 -1.79
CA LEU A 91 6.77 3.87 -0.69
C LEU A 91 7.36 2.46 -0.85
N ASN A 92 8.68 2.36 -0.81
CA ASN A 92 9.38 1.08 -0.79
C ASN A 92 10.19 0.93 0.49
N LEU A 93 10.09 -0.26 1.11
CA LEU A 93 10.75 -0.60 2.36
C LEU A 93 11.84 -1.64 2.07
N GLU A 94 13.06 -1.39 2.57
CA GLU A 94 14.19 -2.28 2.44
C GLU A 94 14.92 -2.44 3.77
N GLY A 95 15.38 -3.65 4.07
CA GLY A 95 16.11 -3.92 5.31
C GLY A 95 16.18 -5.40 5.62
N GLU A 96 16.72 -5.70 6.79
CA GLU A 96 16.69 -7.06 7.34
C GLU A 96 15.29 -7.37 7.89
N ASP A 97 14.91 -8.64 7.91
CA ASP A 97 13.64 -9.13 8.50
C ASP A 97 12.35 -8.53 7.90
N MET A 98 12.35 -8.13 6.62
CA MET A 98 11.16 -7.59 5.95
C MET A 98 9.95 -8.54 6.03
N GLY A 99 10.16 -9.83 6.27
CA GLY A 99 9.10 -10.79 6.53
C GLY A 99 8.15 -10.40 7.68
N ILE A 100 8.65 -9.69 8.71
CA ILE A 100 7.85 -9.18 9.82
C ILE A 100 6.88 -8.10 9.33
N LEU A 101 7.37 -7.19 8.47
CA LEU A 101 6.57 -6.10 7.89
C LEU A 101 5.58 -6.61 6.84
N ILE A 102 5.91 -7.68 6.12
CA ILE A 102 4.95 -8.38 5.27
C ILE A 102 3.85 -9.00 6.12
N GLY A 103 4.24 -9.73 7.16
CA GLY A 103 3.33 -10.46 8.03
C GLY A 103 2.65 -11.63 7.32
N LYS A 104 1.60 -12.18 7.94
CA LYS A 104 0.87 -13.31 7.36
C LYS A 104 0.15 -12.87 6.08
N ARG A 105 0.67 -13.32 4.93
CA ARG A 105 0.08 -13.04 3.60
C ARG A 105 -0.04 -11.55 3.25
N GLY A 106 0.88 -10.73 3.71
CA GLY A 106 0.87 -9.30 3.44
C GLY A 106 -0.10 -8.48 4.30
N GLN A 107 -0.71 -9.06 5.33
CA GLN A 107 -1.68 -8.35 6.18
C GLN A 107 -1.06 -7.19 6.96
N THR A 108 0.16 -7.35 7.46
CA THR A 108 0.86 -6.26 8.15
C THR A 108 1.18 -5.14 7.17
N LEU A 109 1.67 -5.47 5.99
CA LEU A 109 1.97 -4.51 4.93
C LEU A 109 0.73 -3.73 4.49
N ASP A 110 -0.40 -4.41 4.33
CA ASP A 110 -1.68 -3.78 4.00
C ASP A 110 -2.17 -2.85 5.12
N SER A 111 -1.97 -3.23 6.38
CA SER A 111 -2.32 -2.40 7.55
C SER A 111 -1.44 -1.15 7.63
N LEU A 112 -0.13 -1.29 7.42
CA LEU A 112 0.79 -0.15 7.36
C LEU A 112 0.42 0.81 6.22
N GLN A 113 0.14 0.29 5.02
CA GLN A 113 -0.32 1.10 3.89
C GLN A 113 -1.59 1.89 4.22
N TYR A 114 -2.55 1.24 4.89
CA TYR A 114 -3.77 1.90 5.31
C TYR A 114 -3.52 3.02 6.32
N LEU A 115 -2.67 2.80 7.32
CA LEU A 115 -2.32 3.82 8.31
C LEU A 115 -1.59 5.01 7.67
N VAL A 116 -0.62 4.76 6.78
CA VAL A 116 0.03 5.83 6.02
C VAL A 116 -0.99 6.61 5.20
N SER A 117 -1.92 5.91 4.53
CA SER A 117 -2.98 6.56 3.76
C SER A 117 -3.84 7.49 4.62
N LEU A 118 -4.15 7.14 5.85
CA LEU A 118 -4.87 8.03 6.78
C LEU A 118 -4.07 9.28 7.14
N ILE A 119 -2.77 9.12 7.41
CA ILE A 119 -1.89 10.21 7.82
C ILE A 119 -1.70 11.22 6.69
N VAL A 120 -1.38 10.75 5.48
CA VAL A 120 -1.11 11.65 4.35
C VAL A 120 -2.36 12.32 3.80
N ASN A 121 -3.53 11.67 3.91
CA ASN A 121 -4.80 12.24 3.49
C ASN A 121 -5.47 13.16 4.54
N LYS A 122 -4.89 13.25 5.75
CA LYS A 122 -5.42 14.13 6.78
C LYS A 122 -5.19 15.60 6.41
N GLY A 123 -6.27 16.31 6.10
CA GLY A 123 -6.25 17.74 5.78
C GLY A 123 -5.81 18.08 4.37
N THR A 124 -5.81 17.11 3.45
CA THR A 124 -5.61 17.34 2.02
C THR A 124 -6.94 17.57 1.30
N GLU A 125 -6.94 18.45 0.30
CA GLU A 125 -8.04 18.58 -0.65
C GLU A 125 -7.89 17.50 -1.73
N GLY A 126 -8.73 16.47 -1.68
CA GLY A 126 -8.67 15.33 -2.59
C GLY A 126 -8.04 14.08 -1.95
N TYR A 127 -8.19 12.93 -2.63
CA TYR A 127 -7.68 11.66 -2.15
C TYR A 127 -6.37 11.30 -2.83
N LEU A 128 -5.33 11.15 -2.02
CA LEU A 128 -4.02 10.67 -2.42
C LEU A 128 -3.97 9.14 -2.28
N ARG A 129 -3.64 8.46 -3.36
CA ARG A 129 -3.42 7.02 -3.36
C ARG A 129 -2.04 6.71 -2.76
N VAL A 130 -2.00 5.78 -1.82
CA VAL A 130 -0.74 5.28 -1.25
C VAL A 130 -0.48 3.87 -1.73
N LYS A 131 0.73 3.61 -2.19
CA LYS A 131 1.26 2.27 -2.45
C LYS A 131 2.44 2.04 -1.52
N LEU A 132 2.41 0.94 -0.78
CA LEU A 132 3.50 0.50 0.08
C LEU A 132 3.89 -0.92 -0.34
N ASP A 133 5.18 -1.13 -0.60
CA ASP A 133 5.71 -2.45 -0.93
C ASP A 133 7.07 -2.68 -0.29
N THR A 134 7.50 -3.91 -0.25
CA THR A 134 8.83 -4.32 0.19
C THR A 134 9.32 -5.47 -0.68
N GLU A 135 10.53 -5.33 -1.24
CA GLU A 135 11.18 -6.39 -2.05
C GLU A 135 10.30 -6.98 -3.16
N ASN A 136 9.43 -6.18 -3.77
CA ASN A 136 8.45 -6.64 -4.78
C ASN A 136 7.54 -7.77 -4.25
N TYR A 137 7.19 -7.76 -2.96
CA TYR A 137 6.37 -8.80 -2.34
C TYR A 137 5.04 -9.00 -3.07
N ARG A 138 4.37 -7.92 -3.47
CA ARG A 138 3.05 -8.00 -4.09
C ARG A 138 3.06 -8.78 -5.40
N GLU A 139 4.07 -8.59 -6.25
CA GLU A 139 4.20 -9.34 -7.51
C GLU A 139 4.59 -10.82 -7.25
N ARG A 140 5.57 -11.07 -6.37
CA ARG A 140 5.94 -12.44 -5.96
C ARG A 140 4.76 -13.20 -5.35
N ARG A 141 3.94 -12.50 -4.56
CA ARG A 141 2.74 -13.09 -3.95
C ARG A 141 1.69 -13.45 -4.98
N LYS A 142 1.48 -12.59 -5.97
CA LYS A 142 0.58 -12.84 -7.10
C LYS A 142 0.99 -14.08 -7.88
N GLU A 143 2.26 -14.19 -8.26
CA GLU A 143 2.80 -15.38 -8.95
C GLU A 143 2.61 -16.67 -8.15
N THR A 144 2.84 -16.59 -6.83
CA THR A 144 2.61 -17.71 -5.91
C THR A 144 1.14 -18.15 -5.92
N LEU A 145 0.20 -17.20 -5.89
CA LEU A 145 -1.24 -17.48 -5.91
C LEU A 145 -1.69 -18.05 -7.27
N GLU A 146 -1.16 -17.56 -8.37
CA GLU A 146 -1.43 -18.11 -9.72
C GLU A 146 -0.94 -19.56 -9.84
N THR A 147 0.26 -19.83 -9.33
CA THR A 147 0.85 -21.17 -9.30
C THR A 147 0.03 -22.10 -8.41
N LEU A 148 -0.37 -21.64 -7.22
CA LEU A 148 -1.25 -22.36 -6.30
C LEU A 148 -2.57 -22.72 -7.00
N ALA A 149 -3.20 -21.76 -7.68
CA ALA A 149 -4.46 -21.97 -8.40
C ALA A 149 -4.34 -23.08 -9.43
N LYS A 150 -3.28 -23.08 -10.27
CA LYS A 150 -3.02 -24.10 -11.29
C LYS A 150 -2.80 -25.48 -10.66
N ASN A 151 -2.01 -25.56 -9.59
CA ASN A 151 -1.74 -26.82 -8.89
C ASN A 151 -2.99 -27.42 -8.26
N ILE A 152 -3.82 -26.59 -7.63
CA ILE A 152 -5.09 -27.03 -7.05
C ILE A 152 -6.09 -27.44 -8.14
N ALA A 153 -6.17 -26.71 -9.25
CA ALA A 153 -6.99 -27.09 -10.40
C ALA A 153 -6.60 -28.46 -10.94
N TYR A 154 -5.30 -28.75 -11.06
CA TYR A 154 -4.80 -30.07 -11.45
C TYR A 154 -5.24 -31.15 -10.44
N LYS A 155 -5.10 -30.89 -9.13
CA LYS A 155 -5.55 -31.79 -8.06
C LYS A 155 -7.05 -32.09 -8.17
N VAL A 156 -7.89 -31.06 -8.37
CA VAL A 156 -9.34 -31.18 -8.53
C VAL A 156 -9.70 -32.02 -9.76
N LYS A 157 -9.03 -31.79 -10.89
CA LYS A 157 -9.21 -32.58 -12.11
C LYS A 157 -8.91 -34.07 -11.88
N ARG A 158 -7.86 -34.38 -11.13
CA ARG A 158 -7.44 -35.74 -10.82
C ARG A 158 -8.35 -36.44 -9.81
N THR A 159 -8.65 -35.76 -8.70
CA THR A 159 -9.39 -36.33 -7.57
C THR A 159 -10.91 -36.28 -7.73
N LYS A 160 -11.40 -35.45 -8.63
CA LYS A 160 -12.81 -35.14 -8.85
C LYS A 160 -13.53 -34.55 -7.63
N ARG A 161 -12.76 -34.10 -6.63
CA ARG A 161 -13.29 -33.53 -5.40
C ARG A 161 -12.99 -32.01 -5.34
N PRO A 162 -13.93 -31.19 -4.89
CA PRO A 162 -13.68 -29.77 -4.69
C PRO A 162 -12.63 -29.56 -3.60
N VAL A 163 -11.88 -28.48 -3.71
CA VAL A 163 -10.86 -28.08 -2.72
C VAL A 163 -11.16 -26.67 -2.30
N SER A 164 -11.28 -26.46 -0.98
CA SER A 164 -11.36 -25.15 -0.35
C SER A 164 -9.94 -24.66 -0.02
N LEU A 165 -9.64 -23.45 -0.41
CA LEU A 165 -8.40 -22.76 -0.03
C LEU A 165 -8.54 -22.12 1.35
N GLU A 166 -7.44 -21.65 1.88
CA GLU A 166 -7.47 -20.88 3.12
C GLU A 166 -8.11 -19.49 2.93
N PRO A 167 -8.64 -18.87 3.98
CA PRO A 167 -9.16 -17.51 3.92
C PRO A 167 -8.09 -16.53 3.40
N MET A 168 -8.51 -15.61 2.54
CA MET A 168 -7.65 -14.60 1.92
C MET A 168 -8.44 -13.34 1.59
N ASN A 169 -7.74 -12.21 1.46
CA ASN A 169 -8.34 -10.92 1.17
C ASN A 169 -9.03 -10.89 -0.21
N PRO A 170 -9.91 -9.90 -0.49
CA PRO A 170 -10.64 -9.83 -1.75
C PRO A 170 -9.74 -9.74 -3.00
N TYR A 171 -8.58 -9.09 -2.89
CA TYR A 171 -7.64 -8.95 -3.99
C TYR A 171 -7.01 -10.30 -4.35
N GLU A 172 -6.55 -11.06 -3.35
CA GLU A 172 -5.99 -12.41 -3.55
C GLU A 172 -7.01 -13.37 -4.16
N ARG A 173 -8.27 -13.31 -3.70
CA ARG A 173 -9.34 -14.13 -4.29
C ARG A 173 -9.56 -13.82 -5.78
N ARG A 174 -9.46 -12.53 -6.18
CA ARG A 174 -9.55 -12.14 -7.60
C ARG A 174 -8.42 -12.74 -8.43
N ILE A 175 -7.19 -12.79 -7.91
CA ILE A 175 -6.05 -13.42 -8.60
C ILE A 175 -6.36 -14.90 -8.91
N ILE A 176 -6.83 -15.66 -7.91
CA ILE A 176 -7.20 -17.07 -8.08
C ILE A 176 -8.33 -17.23 -9.12
N HIS A 177 -9.37 -16.38 -9.04
CA HIS A 177 -10.47 -16.40 -10.00
C HIS A 177 -9.97 -16.10 -11.43
N ALA A 178 -9.16 -15.08 -11.60
CA ALA A 178 -8.60 -14.70 -12.90
C ALA A 178 -7.70 -15.79 -13.49
N ALA A 179 -6.84 -16.40 -12.67
CA ALA A 179 -5.93 -17.46 -13.10
C ALA A 179 -6.67 -18.70 -13.65
N LEU A 180 -7.89 -18.94 -13.19
CA LEU A 180 -8.70 -20.12 -13.59
C LEU A 180 -9.94 -19.78 -14.42
N GLN A 181 -10.15 -18.51 -14.77
CA GLN A 181 -11.35 -18.06 -15.50
C GLN A 181 -11.56 -18.83 -16.81
N ASN A 182 -10.49 -19.06 -17.55
CA ASN A 182 -10.51 -19.71 -18.86
C ASN A 182 -10.26 -21.24 -18.80
N ASP A 183 -10.18 -21.81 -17.58
CA ASP A 183 -10.00 -23.27 -17.47
C ASP A 183 -11.25 -24.03 -17.94
N LYS A 184 -11.05 -25.04 -18.79
CA LYS A 184 -12.15 -25.81 -19.40
C LYS A 184 -12.89 -26.74 -18.42
N TYR A 185 -12.21 -27.17 -17.34
CA TYR A 185 -12.69 -28.29 -16.50
C TYR A 185 -13.07 -27.85 -15.10
N VAL A 186 -12.47 -26.74 -14.58
CA VAL A 186 -12.74 -26.27 -13.22
C VAL A 186 -13.45 -24.93 -13.21
N THR A 187 -14.16 -24.69 -12.14
CA THR A 187 -14.79 -23.41 -11.80
C THR A 187 -14.37 -22.98 -10.40
N THR A 188 -14.43 -21.70 -10.13
CA THR A 188 -14.08 -21.12 -8.84
C THR A 188 -15.24 -20.32 -8.27
N ARG A 189 -15.45 -20.40 -6.96
CA ARG A 189 -16.41 -19.58 -6.22
C ARG A 189 -15.82 -19.13 -4.89
N SER A 190 -16.27 -17.99 -4.37
CA SER A 190 -15.90 -17.52 -3.03
C SER A 190 -17.01 -17.85 -2.05
N GLU A 191 -16.65 -18.50 -0.95
CA GLU A 191 -17.56 -18.91 0.13
C GLU A 191 -17.16 -18.31 1.46
N GLY A 192 -18.12 -18.21 2.41
CA GLY A 192 -17.91 -17.64 3.75
C GLY A 192 -18.00 -16.13 3.79
N GLU A 193 -17.89 -15.59 4.99
CA GLU A 193 -17.90 -14.16 5.31
C GLU A 193 -16.52 -13.71 5.77
N GLU A 194 -16.21 -12.42 5.59
CA GLU A 194 -14.96 -11.85 6.09
C GLU A 194 -14.88 -11.98 7.62
N PRO A 195 -13.74 -12.28 8.20
CA PRO A 195 -12.43 -12.47 7.59
C PRO A 195 -12.13 -13.90 7.12
N PHE A 196 -13.10 -14.83 7.16
CA PHE A 196 -12.91 -16.25 6.85
C PHE A 196 -13.26 -16.61 5.41
N ARG A 197 -13.57 -15.61 4.57
CA ARG A 197 -13.97 -15.82 3.19
C ARG A 197 -12.80 -16.37 2.36
N HIS A 198 -13.08 -17.44 1.60
CA HIS A 198 -12.08 -18.21 0.87
C HIS A 198 -12.57 -18.61 -0.51
N VAL A 199 -11.66 -19.10 -1.36
CA VAL A 199 -11.99 -19.63 -2.70
C VAL A 199 -12.14 -21.13 -2.64
N VAL A 200 -13.19 -21.65 -3.28
CA VAL A 200 -13.41 -23.06 -3.54
C VAL A 200 -13.23 -23.32 -5.03
N ILE A 201 -12.39 -24.30 -5.37
CA ILE A 201 -12.14 -24.77 -6.74
C ILE A 201 -12.83 -26.12 -6.92
N ALA A 202 -13.72 -26.22 -7.90
CA ALA A 202 -14.53 -27.43 -8.17
C ALA A 202 -14.57 -27.75 -9.67
N LEU A 203 -14.95 -28.99 -10.02
CA LEU A 203 -15.22 -29.34 -11.42
C LEU A 203 -16.45 -28.60 -11.96
N LYS A 204 -16.41 -28.20 -13.21
CA LYS A 204 -17.61 -27.76 -13.94
C LYS A 204 -18.60 -28.92 -14.07
N LYS A 205 -19.91 -28.63 -13.97
CA LYS A 205 -20.97 -29.66 -14.00
C LYS A 205 -20.92 -30.53 -15.27
N GLU A 206 -20.59 -29.98 -16.42
CA GLU A 206 -20.45 -30.67 -17.68
C GLU A 206 -19.27 -31.66 -17.70
N ALA A 207 -18.16 -31.30 -17.04
CA ALA A 207 -17.00 -32.18 -16.91
C ALA A 207 -17.24 -33.36 -15.93
N ALA A 208 -18.15 -33.17 -14.96
CA ALA A 208 -18.51 -34.18 -13.98
C ALA A 208 -19.46 -35.26 -14.57
N SER A 209 -20.24 -34.92 -15.60
CA SER A 209 -21.23 -35.86 -16.23
C SER A 209 -20.60 -36.76 -17.30
N GLY A 210 -19.46 -36.38 -17.90
CA GLY A 210 -18.79 -37.16 -18.93
C GLY A 210 -18.22 -38.52 -18.46
N ASP A 211 -17.89 -38.64 -17.20
CA ASP A 211 -17.24 -39.83 -16.61
C ASP A 211 -18.24 -40.92 -16.21
N ARG A 212 -19.54 -40.61 -16.19
CA ARG A 212 -20.59 -41.62 -15.90
C ARG A 212 -21.04 -42.43 -17.15
N LYS A 213 -20.86 -41.90 -18.35
CA LYS A 213 -21.24 -42.61 -19.60
C LYS A 213 -20.25 -43.70 -20.01
N GLY A 214 -18.98 -43.61 -19.61
CA GLY A 214 -17.96 -44.61 -19.98
C GLY A 214 -17.95 -45.88 -19.14
N ARG A 215 -18.76 -45.96 -18.07
CA ARG A 215 -18.74 -47.12 -17.15
C ARG A 215 -19.87 -48.12 -17.40
N TYR A 216 -20.87 -47.79 -18.23
CA TYR A 216 -22.01 -48.64 -18.50
C TYR A 216 -21.87 -49.53 -19.76
N ASP A 217 -20.92 -49.24 -20.67
CA ASP A 217 -20.77 -49.97 -21.92
C ASP A 217 -19.76 -51.14 -21.90
N ARG A 218 -19.10 -51.40 -20.76
CA ARG A 218 -18.12 -52.53 -20.65
C ARG A 218 -18.70 -53.84 -20.15
N ASN A 219 -20.00 -53.91 -19.90
CA ASN A 219 -20.61 -55.13 -19.33
C ASN A 219 -21.73 -55.79 -20.21
N LYS A 220 -21.76 -55.45 -21.51
CA LYS A 220 -22.60 -56.15 -22.47
C LYS A 220 -21.78 -56.70 -23.65
N GLY A 221 -21.07 -57.77 -23.41
CA GLY A 221 -20.33 -58.45 -24.48
C GLY A 221 -19.65 -59.68 -23.92
N GLY A 222 -20.48 -60.70 -23.61
CA GLY A 222 -19.96 -62.00 -23.20
C GLY A 222 -21.06 -62.99 -22.97
N THR A 223 -21.66 -63.44 -24.05
CA THR A 223 -22.32 -64.81 -24.08
C THR A 223 -22.45 -65.19 -25.53
N PHE A 224 -21.60 -66.05 -25.92
CA PHE A 224 -21.78 -67.26 -26.68
C PHE A 224 -20.44 -67.94 -26.83
#